data_3e6cdac9657f3324db0cbb882793be73
#
_entry.id   3e6cdac9657f3324db0cbb882793be73
#
_cell.length_a   1.000
_cell.length_b   1.000
_cell.length_c   1.000
_cell.angle_alpha   90.00
_cell.angle_beta   90.00
_cell.angle_gamma   90.00
#
_symmetry.space_group_name_H-M   'P 1'
#
loop_
_entity.id
_entity.type
_entity.pdbx_description
1 polymer ?
#
loop_
_entity_poly.entity_id
_entity_poly.type
_entity_poly.pdbx_seq_one_letter_code
_entity_poly.pdbx_strand_id
1 'polypeptide(L)'
;MWLARRTVAGARGLADITEMRLDPTYRRLTADTRLADGSRRVYLHHIRKSAGTSLMMSFLALGGEDPMDVWARINSRRLARTTSGPYAFASIHRKLLAEGAYLFGRAHRPAEEQPLPPDTCTVTVLRDPVARVRSYYDYLVVGDAIDSPGQVAPKERKLAADGFDAFLDRVPPPHLLTQLHTFSTRLDVTEATERIAACSVVFSTEGFARGLGDLATQLDLPLEMHRARVTGTRSEVTEGQLDRLRTMVAPEYEMLRRLAAEGIGGPELPTG
;
A
#
# COMPACT_ATOMS: atom_id res chain seq x y z
N MET A 1 5.05 -38.61 2.58
CA MET A 1 5.60 -37.62 3.54
C MET A 1 5.31 -36.14 3.20
N TRP A 2 4.90 -35.80 2.00
CA TRP A 2 4.67 -34.40 1.57
C TRP A 2 3.27 -33.85 1.93
N LEU A 3 2.25 -34.68 1.99
CA LEU A 3 0.87 -34.30 2.38
C LEU A 3 0.71 -33.98 3.88
N ALA A 4 1.49 -34.65 4.76
CA ALA A 4 1.43 -34.40 6.20
C ALA A 4 2.00 -33.02 6.61
N ARG A 5 2.96 -32.47 5.84
CA ARG A 5 3.52 -31.12 6.11
C ARG A 5 2.56 -29.99 5.74
N ARG A 6 1.65 -30.20 4.78
CA ARG A 6 0.66 -29.18 4.38
C ARG A 6 -0.48 -29.05 5.39
N THR A 7 -0.90 -30.14 6.00
CA THR A 7 -1.96 -30.16 7.03
C THR A 7 -1.51 -29.53 8.33
N VAL A 8 -0.25 -29.76 8.75
CA VAL A 8 0.29 -29.17 10.00
C VAL A 8 0.50 -27.65 9.85
N ALA A 9 0.93 -27.17 8.67
CA ALA A 9 1.07 -25.74 8.41
C ALA A 9 -0.30 -25.03 8.34
N GLY A 10 -1.31 -25.68 7.77
CA GLY A 10 -2.69 -25.18 7.73
C GLY A 10 -3.34 -25.12 9.11
N ALA A 11 -3.14 -26.15 9.95
CA ALA A 11 -3.70 -26.22 11.28
C ALA A 11 -3.04 -25.17 12.23
N ARG A 12 -1.71 -24.98 12.14
CA ARG A 12 -1.00 -23.92 12.88
C ARG A 12 -1.46 -22.53 12.47
N GLY A 13 -1.64 -22.27 11.17
CA GLY A 13 -2.15 -20.99 10.69
C GLY A 13 -3.58 -20.69 11.16
N LEU A 14 -4.44 -21.71 11.32
CA LEU A 14 -5.79 -21.56 11.86
C LEU A 14 -5.78 -21.33 13.39
N ALA A 15 -4.93 -22.03 14.13
CA ALA A 15 -4.75 -21.83 15.56
C ALA A 15 -4.24 -20.41 15.88
N ASP A 16 -3.20 -19.95 15.17
CA ASP A 16 -2.66 -18.60 15.28
C ASP A 16 -3.73 -17.51 15.02
N ILE A 17 -4.61 -17.73 14.01
CA ILE A 17 -5.71 -16.81 13.71
C ILE A 17 -6.77 -16.80 14.80
N THR A 18 -7.01 -17.93 15.45
CA THR A 18 -7.99 -18.07 16.53
C THR A 18 -7.49 -17.42 17.81
N GLU A 19 -6.21 -17.61 18.17
CA GLU A 19 -5.57 -16.95 19.29
C GLU A 19 -5.54 -15.42 19.13
N MET A 20 -5.27 -14.91 17.92
CA MET A 20 -5.31 -13.47 17.62
C MET A 20 -6.71 -12.85 17.77
N ARG A 21 -7.78 -13.59 17.49
CA ARG A 21 -9.15 -13.12 17.68
C ARG A 21 -9.55 -12.96 19.13
N LEU A 22 -8.91 -13.70 20.02
CA LEU A 22 -9.23 -13.74 21.45
C LEU A 22 -8.29 -12.86 22.28
N ASP A 23 -7.24 -12.26 21.68
CA ASP A 23 -6.33 -11.38 22.42
C ASP A 23 -7.03 -10.06 22.76
N PRO A 24 -7.44 -9.85 24.02
CA PRO A 24 -8.14 -8.66 24.47
C PRO A 24 -7.25 -7.41 24.45
N THR A 25 -5.93 -7.56 24.36
CA THR A 25 -4.95 -6.48 24.41
C THR A 25 -5.15 -5.49 23.27
N TYR A 26 -5.26 -6.00 22.03
CA TYR A 26 -5.47 -5.13 20.86
C TYR A 26 -6.81 -4.39 20.92
N ARG A 27 -7.86 -5.05 21.38
CA ARG A 27 -9.18 -4.43 21.54
C ARG A 27 -9.16 -3.34 22.62
N ARG A 28 -8.46 -3.57 23.74
CA ARG A 28 -8.29 -2.56 24.80
C ARG A 28 -7.51 -1.35 24.30
N LEU A 29 -6.37 -1.56 23.62
CA LEU A 29 -5.55 -0.49 23.08
C LEU A 29 -6.31 0.40 22.09
N THR A 30 -7.32 -0.14 21.40
CA THR A 30 -8.06 0.59 20.36
C THR A 30 -9.49 0.94 20.76
N ALA A 31 -9.95 0.51 21.94
CA ALA A 31 -11.35 0.68 22.37
C ALA A 31 -11.75 2.16 22.44
N ASP A 32 -10.87 2.98 23.00
CA ASP A 32 -11.13 4.40 23.24
C ASP A 32 -10.41 5.32 22.24
N THR A 33 -9.74 4.75 21.21
CA THR A 33 -9.07 5.55 20.19
C THR A 33 -10.10 6.35 19.41
N ARG A 34 -9.95 7.68 19.41
CA ARG A 34 -10.62 8.62 18.54
C ARG A 34 -9.59 9.62 18.03
N LEU A 35 -9.54 9.76 16.72
CA LEU A 35 -8.73 10.76 16.04
C LEU A 35 -9.50 12.07 15.94
N ALA A 36 -8.82 13.17 15.67
CA ALA A 36 -9.45 14.49 15.65
C ALA A 36 -10.56 14.63 14.59
N ASP A 37 -10.48 13.89 13.49
CA ASP A 37 -11.52 13.80 12.45
C ASP A 37 -12.74 12.93 12.85
N GLY A 38 -12.73 12.38 14.07
CA GLY A 38 -13.77 11.49 14.58
C GLY A 38 -13.62 10.02 14.20
N SER A 39 -12.69 9.68 13.34
CA SER A 39 -12.38 8.29 13.01
C SER A 39 -11.67 7.56 14.17
N ARG A 40 -11.64 6.24 14.13
CA ARG A 40 -11.00 5.41 15.18
C ARG A 40 -9.72 4.75 14.70
N ARG A 41 -9.50 4.72 13.40
CA ARG A 41 -8.38 4.06 12.76
C ARG A 41 -8.13 4.63 11.39
N VAL A 42 -6.93 4.37 10.88
CA VAL A 42 -6.51 4.73 9.54
C VAL A 42 -6.26 3.46 8.73
N TYR A 43 -6.76 3.40 7.52
CA TYR A 43 -6.46 2.33 6.58
C TYR A 43 -5.87 2.86 5.28
N LEU A 44 -4.69 2.36 4.92
CA LEU A 44 -4.04 2.67 3.66
C LEU A 44 -4.41 1.64 2.57
N HIS A 45 -5.13 2.10 1.53
CA HIS A 45 -5.18 1.40 0.25
C HIS A 45 -3.80 1.49 -0.40
N HIS A 46 -2.96 0.48 -0.13
CA HIS A 46 -1.52 0.55 -0.44
C HIS A 46 -1.25 0.17 -1.89
N ILE A 47 -1.21 1.15 -2.76
CA ILE A 47 -0.78 1.01 -4.15
C ILE A 47 0.73 0.75 -4.19
N ARG A 48 1.15 -0.29 -4.91
CA ARG A 48 2.57 -0.63 -5.05
C ARG A 48 3.32 0.49 -5.77
N LYS A 49 4.48 0.89 -5.24
CA LYS A 49 5.39 1.92 -5.81
C LYS A 49 4.84 3.33 -5.81
N SER A 50 3.89 3.65 -4.92
CA SER A 50 3.33 5.00 -4.72
C SER A 50 3.58 5.48 -3.28
N ALA A 51 4.82 5.45 -2.80
CA ALA A 51 5.28 5.92 -1.50
C ALA A 51 4.53 5.39 -0.26
N GLY A 52 3.64 4.38 -0.41
CA GLY A 52 2.90 3.82 0.72
C GLY A 52 3.77 3.22 1.83
N THR A 53 5.02 2.80 1.52
CA THR A 53 5.98 2.38 2.54
C THR A 53 6.44 3.57 3.39
N SER A 54 6.68 4.74 2.80
CA SER A 54 7.06 5.96 3.54
C SER A 54 5.92 6.39 4.47
N LEU A 55 4.67 6.39 3.99
CA LEU A 55 3.50 6.68 4.82
C LEU A 55 3.35 5.66 5.96
N MET A 56 3.52 4.37 5.67
CA MET A 56 3.50 3.33 6.71
C MET A 56 4.56 3.59 7.78
N MET A 57 5.79 3.93 7.41
CA MET A 57 6.87 4.21 8.37
C MET A 57 6.53 5.38 9.27
N SER A 58 5.88 6.44 8.74
CA SER A 58 5.40 7.57 9.54
C SER A 58 4.43 7.14 10.65
N PHE A 59 3.52 6.21 10.36
CA PHE A 59 2.63 5.67 11.38
C PHE A 59 3.33 4.72 12.35
N LEU A 60 4.22 3.84 11.87
CA LEU A 60 4.92 2.87 12.71
C LEU A 60 5.88 3.56 13.71
N ALA A 61 6.38 4.75 13.39
CA ALA A 61 7.24 5.55 14.27
C ALA A 61 6.49 6.16 15.46
N LEU A 62 5.16 6.29 15.42
CA LEU A 62 4.36 6.90 16.49
C LEU A 62 4.57 6.24 17.85
N GLY A 63 4.91 4.96 17.88
CA GLY A 63 5.16 4.23 19.12
C GLY A 63 6.50 4.52 19.78
N GLY A 64 7.37 5.32 19.15
CA GLY A 64 8.70 5.68 19.66
C GLY A 64 9.77 4.62 19.40
N GLU A 65 9.45 3.51 18.74
CA GLU A 65 10.40 2.50 18.29
C GLU A 65 10.87 2.77 16.86
N ASP A 66 12.01 2.20 16.44
CA ASP A 66 12.42 2.23 15.04
C ASP A 66 11.32 1.62 14.16
N PRO A 67 10.77 2.37 13.20
CA PRO A 67 9.68 1.87 12.36
C PRO A 67 10.09 0.65 11.51
N MET A 68 11.39 0.47 11.21
CA MET A 68 11.88 -0.72 10.51
C MET A 68 11.80 -1.97 11.39
N ASP A 69 12.08 -1.86 12.69
CA ASP A 69 11.94 -2.96 13.64
C ASP A 69 10.47 -3.35 13.83
N VAL A 70 9.58 -2.36 13.95
CA VAL A 70 8.13 -2.59 14.02
C VAL A 70 7.65 -3.29 12.74
N TRP A 71 8.12 -2.82 11.58
CA TRP A 71 7.79 -3.43 10.29
C TRP A 71 8.33 -4.86 10.16
N ALA A 72 9.56 -5.11 10.60
CA ALA A 72 10.13 -6.45 10.62
C ALA A 72 9.29 -7.41 11.48
N ARG A 73 8.80 -6.95 12.64
CA ARG A 73 7.90 -7.75 13.51
C ARG A 73 6.57 -8.08 12.82
N ILE A 74 5.95 -7.13 12.14
CA ILE A 74 4.70 -7.38 11.38
C ILE A 74 4.94 -8.42 10.29
N ASN A 75 6.05 -8.34 9.58
CA ASN A 75 6.36 -9.26 8.48
C ASN A 75 6.90 -10.61 8.94
N SER A 76 7.66 -10.68 10.06
CA SER A 76 8.23 -11.91 10.59
C SER A 76 7.20 -12.80 11.28
N ARG A 77 6.20 -12.19 11.87
CA ARG A 77 5.10 -12.92 12.48
C ARG A 77 4.04 -13.12 11.40
N ARG A 78 3.75 -14.36 11.06
CA ARG A 78 2.61 -14.73 10.21
C ARG A 78 1.27 -14.14 10.70
N LEU A 79 1.31 -13.40 11.78
CA LEU A 79 0.19 -12.79 12.48
C LEU A 79 -0.27 -11.45 11.87
N ALA A 80 0.54 -10.81 11.02
CA ALA A 80 0.19 -9.54 10.37
C ALA A 80 -0.30 -8.42 11.31
N ARG A 81 0.07 -8.49 12.61
CA ARG A 81 -0.30 -7.53 13.67
C ARG A 81 0.83 -7.38 14.67
N THR A 82 1.04 -6.16 15.18
CA THR A 82 2.01 -5.85 16.24
C THR A 82 1.58 -4.62 17.02
N THR A 83 2.25 -4.35 18.13
CA THR A 83 2.14 -3.09 18.89
C THR A 83 3.48 -2.37 18.91
N SER A 84 3.43 -1.05 19.06
CA SER A 84 4.57 -0.20 19.41
C SER A 84 4.04 0.93 20.29
N GLY A 85 4.59 1.10 21.50
CA GLY A 85 4.02 1.98 22.51
C GLY A 85 2.52 1.70 22.73
N PRO A 86 1.67 2.74 22.77
CA PRO A 86 0.22 2.58 22.94
C PRO A 86 -0.52 2.18 21.67
N TYR A 87 0.15 2.01 20.55
CA TYR A 87 -0.48 1.82 19.25
C TYR A 87 -0.44 0.39 18.75
N ALA A 88 -1.52 -0.03 18.09
CA ALA A 88 -1.65 -1.31 17.42
C ALA A 88 -1.62 -1.11 15.88
N PHE A 89 -0.90 -1.98 15.19
CA PHE A 89 -0.73 -1.97 13.74
C PHE A 89 -1.13 -3.29 13.12
N ALA A 90 -1.78 -3.24 11.96
CA ALA A 90 -2.20 -4.43 11.22
C ALA A 90 -1.78 -4.36 9.74
N SER A 91 -1.55 -5.51 9.12
CA SER A 91 -1.16 -5.59 7.71
C SER A 91 -1.77 -6.81 7.04
N ILE A 92 -2.03 -6.71 5.74
CA ILE A 92 -2.42 -7.76 4.78
C ILE A 92 -3.56 -8.71 5.16
N HIS A 93 -3.83 -8.97 6.42
CA HIS A 93 -4.79 -10.00 6.82
C HIS A 93 -6.22 -9.46 6.82
N ARG A 94 -7.03 -9.87 5.84
CA ARG A 94 -8.40 -9.38 5.60
C ARG A 94 -9.28 -9.34 6.84
N LYS A 95 -9.27 -10.42 7.64
CA LYS A 95 -10.13 -10.52 8.82
C LYS A 95 -9.70 -9.57 9.93
N LEU A 96 -8.39 -9.39 10.16
CA LEU A 96 -7.87 -8.45 11.15
C LEU A 96 -8.18 -7.00 10.78
N LEU A 97 -8.05 -6.67 9.49
CA LEU A 97 -8.39 -5.36 8.98
C LEU A 97 -9.90 -5.09 9.08
N ALA A 98 -10.73 -6.11 8.81
CA ALA A 98 -12.18 -6.01 8.98
C ALA A 98 -12.62 -5.93 10.47
N GLU A 99 -11.87 -6.54 11.39
CA GLU A 99 -12.10 -6.43 12.84
C GLU A 99 -11.85 -5.01 13.36
N GLY A 100 -10.88 -4.29 12.76
CA GLY A 100 -10.63 -2.88 13.07
C GLY A 100 -9.89 -2.61 14.38
N ALA A 101 -9.31 -3.62 15.05
CA ALA A 101 -8.54 -3.45 16.28
C ALA A 101 -7.08 -3.04 15.98
N TYR A 102 -6.90 -1.86 15.38
CA TYR A 102 -5.62 -1.24 15.05
C TYR A 102 -5.78 0.29 14.96
N LEU A 103 -4.70 1.02 15.15
CA LEU A 103 -4.62 2.43 14.79
C LEU A 103 -4.39 2.58 13.29
N PHE A 104 -3.38 1.87 12.75
CA PHE A 104 -3.05 1.93 11.33
C PHE A 104 -3.01 0.52 10.74
N GLY A 105 -3.68 0.37 9.59
CA GLY A 105 -3.74 -0.86 8.82
C GLY A 105 -3.49 -0.63 7.33
N ARG A 106 -3.01 -1.66 6.63
CA ARG A 106 -2.78 -1.59 5.19
C ARG A 106 -2.89 -2.95 4.50
N ALA A 107 -3.23 -2.93 3.21
CA ALA A 107 -3.05 -4.08 2.32
C ALA A 107 -2.87 -3.62 0.87
N HIS A 108 -2.33 -4.53 0.02
CA HIS A 108 -2.32 -4.41 -1.45
C HIS A 108 -3.55 -5.09 -2.09
N ARG A 109 -4.64 -5.16 -1.36
CA ARG A 109 -5.88 -5.80 -1.80
C ARG A 109 -6.77 -4.77 -2.49
N PRO A 110 -7.51 -5.15 -3.55
CA PRO A 110 -8.54 -4.30 -4.10
C PRO A 110 -9.53 -3.82 -3.05
N ALA A 111 -9.97 -2.56 -3.17
CA ALA A 111 -10.84 -1.92 -2.18
C ALA A 111 -12.16 -2.68 -1.97
N GLU A 112 -12.74 -3.18 -3.04
CA GLU A 112 -13.99 -3.98 -3.01
C GLU A 112 -13.86 -5.33 -2.28
N GLU A 113 -12.66 -5.87 -2.17
CA GLU A 113 -12.38 -7.11 -1.48
C GLU A 113 -12.05 -6.92 0.01
N GLN A 114 -11.87 -5.67 0.46
CA GLN A 114 -11.45 -5.34 1.81
C GLN A 114 -12.56 -4.62 2.59
N PRO A 115 -13.42 -5.35 3.33
CA PRO A 115 -14.37 -4.70 4.22
C PRO A 115 -13.62 -3.98 5.34
N LEU A 116 -14.06 -2.75 5.63
CA LEU A 116 -13.53 -1.91 6.70
C LEU A 116 -14.67 -1.46 7.62
N PRO A 117 -14.41 -1.27 8.92
CA PRO A 117 -15.37 -0.64 9.81
C PRO A 117 -15.72 0.79 9.33
N PRO A 118 -16.95 1.27 9.56
CA PRO A 118 -17.44 2.55 9.01
C PRO A 118 -16.69 3.78 9.56
N ASP A 119 -16.11 3.68 10.76
CA ASP A 119 -15.33 4.72 11.43
C ASP A 119 -13.82 4.65 11.09
N THR A 120 -13.50 4.33 9.83
CA THR A 120 -12.13 4.20 9.30
C THR A 120 -11.81 5.39 8.39
N CYS A 121 -10.78 6.16 8.73
CA CYS A 121 -10.15 7.11 7.81
C CYS A 121 -9.41 6.33 6.74
N THR A 122 -9.88 6.39 5.50
CA THR A 122 -9.25 5.71 4.36
C THR A 122 -8.30 6.64 3.63
N VAL A 123 -7.07 6.17 3.40
CA VAL A 123 -6.01 6.95 2.77
C VAL A 123 -5.51 6.23 1.52
N THR A 124 -5.23 6.96 0.47
CA THR A 124 -4.47 6.44 -0.67
C THR A 124 -3.47 7.45 -1.19
N VAL A 125 -2.34 6.96 -1.70
CA VAL A 125 -1.29 7.77 -2.32
C VAL A 125 -1.19 7.36 -3.79
N LEU A 126 -1.41 8.33 -4.66
CA LEU A 126 -1.31 8.19 -6.11
C LEU A 126 0.09 8.61 -6.60
N ARG A 127 0.41 8.27 -7.82
CA ARG A 127 1.69 8.60 -8.45
C ARG A 127 1.53 8.75 -9.95
N ASP A 128 2.45 9.49 -10.60
CA ASP A 128 2.59 9.44 -12.05
C ASP A 128 2.66 7.99 -12.54
N PRO A 129 1.76 7.55 -13.44
CA PRO A 129 1.66 6.16 -13.88
C PRO A 129 2.95 5.63 -14.52
N VAL A 130 3.62 6.43 -15.35
CA VAL A 130 4.89 6.06 -15.99
C VAL A 130 5.98 5.90 -14.93
N ALA A 131 6.12 6.88 -14.02
CA ALA A 131 7.10 6.82 -12.94
C ALA A 131 6.85 5.64 -11.99
N ARG A 132 5.57 5.29 -11.74
CA ARG A 132 5.19 4.13 -10.94
C ARG A 132 5.61 2.81 -11.58
N VAL A 133 5.30 2.62 -12.87
CA VAL A 133 5.64 1.39 -13.60
C VAL A 133 7.16 1.25 -13.74
N ARG A 134 7.88 2.33 -14.06
CA ARG A 134 9.35 2.31 -14.06
C ARG A 134 9.91 1.91 -12.70
N SER A 135 9.39 2.51 -11.63
CA SER A 135 9.80 2.13 -10.26
C SER A 135 9.48 0.67 -9.93
N TYR A 136 8.44 0.10 -10.51
CA TYR A 136 8.13 -1.33 -10.36
C TYR A 136 9.12 -2.20 -11.13
N TYR A 137 9.44 -1.84 -12.36
CA TYR A 137 10.46 -2.52 -13.14
C TYR A 137 11.84 -2.49 -12.45
N ASP A 138 12.31 -1.30 -12.04
CA ASP A 138 13.56 -1.15 -11.31
C ASP A 138 13.59 -2.01 -10.03
N TYR A 139 12.48 -2.08 -9.31
CA TYR A 139 12.35 -2.95 -8.14
C TYR A 139 12.47 -4.45 -8.49
N LEU A 140 11.96 -4.89 -9.63
CA LEU A 140 12.09 -6.28 -10.07
C LEU A 140 13.53 -6.61 -10.48
N VAL A 141 14.24 -5.65 -11.08
CA VAL A 141 15.63 -5.83 -11.55
C VAL A 141 16.63 -5.78 -10.38
N VAL A 142 16.46 -4.80 -9.47
CA VAL A 142 17.48 -4.46 -8.45
C VAL A 142 17.05 -4.84 -7.02
N GLY A 143 15.77 -5.07 -6.79
CA GLY A 143 15.11 -5.02 -5.48
C GLY A 143 15.67 -5.91 -4.37
N ASP A 144 16.32 -7.03 -4.68
CA ASP A 144 16.91 -7.91 -3.64
C ASP A 144 18.30 -7.48 -3.18
N ALA A 145 18.97 -6.61 -3.95
CA ALA A 145 20.30 -6.13 -3.58
C ALA A 145 20.22 -5.05 -2.47
N ILE A 146 19.07 -4.39 -2.33
CA ILE A 146 18.94 -3.19 -1.49
C ILE A 146 18.11 -3.43 -0.22
N ASP A 147 17.05 -4.26 -0.26
CA ASP A 147 15.99 -4.15 0.76
C ASP A 147 15.74 -5.36 1.65
N SER A 148 16.21 -6.49 1.33
CA SER A 148 16.12 -7.78 2.03
C SER A 148 15.94 -8.93 1.03
N PRO A 149 16.70 -10.00 1.14
CA PRO A 149 16.55 -11.18 0.29
C PRO A 149 15.14 -11.75 0.37
N GLY A 150 14.51 -12.00 -0.77
CA GLY A 150 13.23 -12.72 -0.85
C GLY A 150 11.96 -11.87 -0.83
N GLN A 151 12.03 -10.53 -0.87
CA GLN A 151 10.83 -9.68 -0.95
C GLN A 151 10.15 -9.70 -2.33
N VAL A 152 10.92 -9.90 -3.40
CA VAL A 152 10.37 -10.08 -4.74
C VAL A 152 10.12 -11.56 -4.99
N ALA A 153 8.88 -11.93 -5.26
CA ALA A 153 8.55 -13.31 -5.59
C ALA A 153 9.31 -13.75 -6.85
N PRO A 154 9.89 -14.97 -6.89
CA PRO A 154 10.65 -15.45 -8.07
C PRO A 154 9.86 -15.38 -9.38
N LYS A 155 8.53 -15.51 -9.32
CA LYS A 155 7.65 -15.35 -10.48
C LYS A 155 7.61 -13.90 -11.01
N GLU A 156 7.63 -12.93 -10.10
CA GLU A 156 7.62 -11.51 -10.48
C GLU A 156 8.96 -11.10 -11.12
N ARG A 157 10.10 -11.61 -10.63
CA ARG A 157 11.41 -11.33 -11.24
C ARG A 157 11.50 -11.75 -12.69
N LYS A 158 10.89 -12.87 -13.06
CA LYS A 158 10.88 -13.35 -14.43
C LYS A 158 10.25 -12.36 -15.41
N LEU A 159 9.39 -11.44 -14.92
CA LEU A 159 8.80 -10.40 -15.77
C LEU A 159 9.88 -9.44 -16.31
N ALA A 160 10.90 -9.13 -15.52
CA ALA A 160 11.94 -8.15 -15.87
C ALA A 160 13.26 -8.79 -16.38
N ALA A 161 13.33 -10.10 -16.52
CA ALA A 161 14.59 -10.82 -16.81
C ALA A 161 15.18 -10.47 -18.18
N ASP A 162 14.35 -10.18 -19.18
CA ASP A 162 14.77 -9.99 -20.58
C ASP A 162 14.67 -8.52 -21.03
N GLY A 163 14.72 -7.57 -20.08
CA GLY A 163 14.68 -6.13 -20.37
C GLY A 163 13.28 -5.52 -20.37
N PHE A 164 13.24 -4.20 -20.62
CA PHE A 164 12.03 -3.41 -20.42
C PHE A 164 10.91 -3.72 -21.44
N ASP A 165 11.24 -3.97 -22.71
CA ASP A 165 10.23 -4.35 -23.72
C ASP A 165 9.55 -5.68 -23.38
N ALA A 166 10.35 -6.68 -23.03
CA ALA A 166 9.84 -7.98 -22.60
C ALA A 166 9.01 -7.88 -21.31
N PHE A 167 9.37 -6.96 -20.40
CA PHE A 167 8.56 -6.64 -19.24
C PHE A 167 7.20 -6.07 -19.64
N LEU A 168 7.16 -5.09 -20.57
CA LEU A 168 5.91 -4.50 -21.05
C LEU A 168 5.00 -5.54 -21.74
N ASP A 169 5.59 -6.53 -22.43
CA ASP A 169 4.85 -7.62 -23.07
C ASP A 169 4.23 -8.59 -22.06
N ARG A 170 4.88 -8.79 -20.91
CA ARG A 170 4.55 -9.85 -19.96
C ARG A 170 3.85 -9.36 -18.70
N VAL A 171 3.96 -8.08 -18.38
CA VAL A 171 3.37 -7.55 -17.14
C VAL A 171 1.85 -7.69 -17.19
N PRO A 172 1.24 -8.36 -16.20
CA PRO A 172 -0.22 -8.49 -16.18
C PRO A 172 -0.91 -7.14 -16.03
N PRO A 173 -2.05 -6.90 -16.69
CA PRO A 173 -2.80 -5.64 -16.58
C PRO A 173 -3.04 -5.16 -15.15
N PRO A 174 -3.38 -6.01 -14.16
CA PRO A 174 -3.51 -5.59 -12.76
C PRO A 174 -2.22 -5.05 -12.12
N HIS A 175 -1.05 -5.45 -12.59
CA HIS A 175 0.23 -4.94 -12.12
C HIS A 175 0.66 -3.69 -12.87
N LEU A 176 0.35 -3.63 -14.18
CA LEU A 176 0.59 -2.48 -15.02
C LEU A 176 -0.30 -1.29 -14.58
N LEU A 177 -1.58 -1.53 -14.38
CA LEU A 177 -2.60 -0.56 -13.99
C LEU A 177 -2.97 -0.71 -12.50
N THR A 178 -1.96 -0.77 -11.62
CA THR A 178 -2.19 -1.10 -10.20
C THR A 178 -3.02 -0.04 -9.48
N GLN A 179 -2.91 1.24 -9.84
CA GLN A 179 -3.71 2.30 -9.22
C GLN A 179 -5.18 2.11 -9.55
N LEU A 180 -5.46 1.83 -10.82
CA LEU A 180 -6.81 1.53 -11.29
C LEU A 180 -7.32 0.22 -10.68
N HIS A 181 -6.52 -0.85 -10.72
CA HIS A 181 -6.88 -2.16 -10.19
C HIS A 181 -7.14 -2.17 -8.68
N THR A 182 -6.45 -1.31 -7.92
CA THR A 182 -6.68 -1.21 -6.47
C THR A 182 -8.12 -0.76 -6.15
N PHE A 183 -8.74 0.00 -7.04
CA PHE A 183 -10.10 0.53 -6.85
C PHE A 183 -11.16 -0.06 -7.79
N SER A 184 -10.74 -0.79 -8.85
CA SER A 184 -11.63 -1.56 -9.72
C SER A 184 -10.92 -2.80 -10.24
N THR A 185 -11.33 -3.99 -9.80
CA THR A 185 -10.78 -5.26 -10.33
C THR A 185 -11.09 -5.46 -11.81
N ARG A 186 -12.10 -4.73 -12.34
CA ARG A 186 -12.46 -4.72 -13.76
C ARG A 186 -11.64 -3.72 -14.57
N LEU A 187 -10.77 -2.95 -13.94
CA LEU A 187 -10.00 -1.86 -14.55
C LEU A 187 -10.91 -0.78 -15.17
N ASP A 188 -12.07 -0.55 -14.57
CA ASP A 188 -13.02 0.47 -14.98
C ASP A 188 -12.62 1.84 -14.39
N VAL A 189 -12.42 2.83 -15.27
CA VAL A 189 -11.95 4.16 -14.90
C VAL A 189 -12.98 4.90 -14.04
N THR A 190 -14.27 4.80 -14.38
CA THR A 190 -15.34 5.48 -13.66
C THR A 190 -15.47 4.92 -12.24
N GLU A 191 -15.57 3.60 -12.13
CA GLU A 191 -15.66 2.91 -10.84
C GLU A 191 -14.46 3.22 -9.93
N ALA A 192 -13.23 3.20 -10.49
CA ALA A 192 -12.03 3.51 -9.73
C ALA A 192 -12.00 4.98 -9.27
N THR A 193 -12.39 5.92 -10.14
CA THR A 193 -12.48 7.36 -9.81
C THR A 193 -13.45 7.58 -8.65
N GLU A 194 -14.66 7.04 -8.74
CA GLU A 194 -15.69 7.16 -7.68
C GLU A 194 -15.20 6.58 -6.34
N ARG A 195 -14.55 5.42 -6.35
CA ARG A 195 -14.02 4.82 -5.13
C ARG A 195 -12.83 5.57 -4.52
N ILE A 196 -11.97 6.15 -5.36
CA ILE A 196 -10.89 7.01 -4.88
C ILE A 196 -11.48 8.30 -4.30
N ALA A 197 -12.46 8.90 -4.96
CA ALA A 197 -13.16 10.09 -4.48
C ALA A 197 -13.86 9.85 -3.12
N ALA A 198 -14.29 8.63 -2.84
CA ALA A 198 -14.86 8.24 -1.56
C ALA A 198 -13.81 7.98 -0.46
N CYS A 199 -12.51 8.01 -0.75
CA CYS A 199 -11.49 7.94 0.28
C CYS A 199 -11.47 9.22 1.12
N SER A 200 -11.19 9.09 2.42
CA SER A 200 -11.10 10.22 3.35
C SER A 200 -9.96 11.17 3.00
N VAL A 201 -8.83 10.64 2.53
CA VAL A 201 -7.64 11.42 2.16
C VAL A 201 -6.99 10.82 0.91
N VAL A 202 -6.75 11.67 -0.08
CA VAL A 202 -6.06 11.33 -1.33
C VAL A 202 -4.97 12.37 -1.58
N PHE A 203 -3.74 11.94 -1.83
CA PHE A 203 -2.65 12.80 -2.27
C PHE A 203 -1.70 12.05 -3.21
N SER A 204 -0.74 12.76 -3.80
CA SER A 204 0.23 12.17 -4.73
C SER A 204 1.62 12.02 -4.11
N THR A 205 2.46 11.20 -4.73
CA THR A 205 3.89 11.12 -4.36
C THR A 205 4.60 12.44 -4.61
N GLU A 206 4.16 13.21 -5.57
CA GLU A 206 4.68 14.52 -5.96
C GLU A 206 4.40 15.56 -4.87
N GLY A 207 3.22 15.49 -4.26
CA GLY A 207 2.80 16.32 -3.12
C GLY A 207 2.93 15.64 -1.75
N PHE A 208 3.75 14.60 -1.61
CA PHE A 208 3.78 13.74 -0.42
C PHE A 208 4.02 14.49 0.89
N ALA A 209 4.95 15.44 0.92
CA ALA A 209 5.26 16.19 2.15
C ALA A 209 4.06 16.99 2.64
N ARG A 210 3.36 17.66 1.72
CA ARG A 210 2.15 18.42 2.04
C ARG A 210 1.03 17.47 2.45
N GLY A 211 0.74 16.44 1.65
CA GLY A 211 -0.32 15.48 1.97
C GLY A 211 -0.13 14.78 3.31
N LEU A 212 1.13 14.48 3.69
CA LEU A 212 1.44 13.94 5.02
C LEU A 212 1.18 14.98 6.11
N GLY A 213 1.56 16.26 5.92
CA GLY A 213 1.31 17.34 6.86
C GLY A 213 -0.19 17.61 7.06
N ASP A 214 -0.96 17.62 5.98
CA ASP A 214 -2.42 17.78 6.02
C ASP A 214 -3.08 16.60 6.76
N LEU A 215 -2.65 15.38 6.48
CA LEU A 215 -3.12 14.18 7.19
C LEU A 215 -2.75 14.22 8.68
N ALA A 216 -1.53 14.63 9.04
CA ALA A 216 -1.08 14.78 10.41
C ALA A 216 -1.98 15.77 11.18
N THR A 217 -2.28 16.92 10.55
CA THR A 217 -3.17 17.96 11.12
C THR A 217 -4.61 17.44 11.26
N GLN A 218 -5.14 16.79 10.22
CA GLN A 218 -6.52 16.26 10.24
C GLN A 218 -6.73 15.23 11.35
N LEU A 219 -5.72 14.39 11.60
CA LEU A 219 -5.81 13.31 12.59
C LEU A 219 -5.32 13.72 13.99
N ASP A 220 -4.69 14.89 14.13
CA ASP A 220 -3.95 15.33 15.32
C ASP A 220 -2.90 14.28 15.75
N LEU A 221 -2.11 13.82 14.78
CA LEU A 221 -1.04 12.85 15.01
C LEU A 221 0.32 13.45 14.60
N PRO A 222 1.39 13.26 15.39
CA PRO A 222 2.73 13.76 15.07
C PRO A 222 3.42 12.90 14.00
N LEU A 223 2.85 12.89 12.79
CA LEU A 223 3.40 12.13 11.66
C LEU A 223 4.63 12.85 11.09
N GLU A 224 5.76 12.21 11.16
CA GLU A 224 7.00 12.68 10.56
C GLU A 224 7.30 11.99 9.23
N MET A 225 8.01 12.68 8.34
CA MET A 225 8.38 12.13 7.04
C MET A 225 9.50 11.12 7.18
N HIS A 226 9.22 9.88 6.88
CA HIS A 226 10.21 8.82 6.74
C HIS A 226 10.44 8.49 5.27
N ARG A 227 11.64 8.81 4.75
CA ARG A 227 12.04 8.41 3.40
C ARG A 227 12.46 6.94 3.42
N ALA A 228 11.51 6.05 3.15
CA ALA A 228 11.79 4.64 2.96
C ALA A 228 12.04 4.36 1.46
N ARG A 229 13.16 3.72 1.15
CA ARG A 229 13.45 3.14 -0.17
C ARG A 229 13.54 4.14 -1.34
N VAL A 230 14.61 4.88 -1.41
CA VAL A 230 15.01 5.55 -2.65
C VAL A 230 15.77 4.53 -3.51
N THR A 231 15.18 4.05 -4.60
CA THR A 231 15.88 3.19 -5.57
C THR A 231 16.99 4.01 -6.20
N GLY A 232 18.25 3.75 -5.83
CA GLY A 232 19.40 4.57 -6.23
C GLY A 232 19.78 4.41 -7.70
N THR A 233 19.42 3.31 -8.35
CA THR A 233 19.76 3.02 -9.74
C THR A 233 18.47 2.95 -10.57
N ARG A 234 18.40 3.77 -11.62
CA ARG A 234 17.33 3.69 -12.60
C ARG A 234 17.84 2.93 -13.82
N SER A 235 17.05 1.96 -14.28
CA SER A 235 17.31 1.28 -15.54
C SER A 235 17.20 2.28 -16.70
N GLU A 236 18.09 2.15 -17.68
CA GLU A 236 17.97 2.92 -18.92
C GLU A 236 16.74 2.45 -19.69
N VAL A 237 15.91 3.40 -20.10
CA VAL A 237 14.69 3.19 -20.88
C VAL A 237 14.67 4.23 -22.00
N THR A 238 14.49 3.77 -23.22
CA THR A 238 14.45 4.64 -24.42
C THR A 238 13.15 5.45 -24.48
N GLU A 239 13.15 6.55 -25.23
CA GLU A 239 11.94 7.37 -25.41
C GLU A 239 10.81 6.58 -26.10
N GLY A 240 11.12 5.75 -27.09
CA GLY A 240 10.12 4.87 -27.72
C GLY A 240 9.47 3.88 -26.74
N GLN A 241 10.23 3.36 -25.78
CA GLN A 241 9.69 2.51 -24.71
C GLN A 241 8.81 3.31 -23.74
N LEU A 242 9.16 4.58 -23.48
CA LEU A 242 8.33 5.47 -22.66
C LEU A 242 7.02 5.81 -23.36
N ASP A 243 7.03 6.08 -24.67
CA ASP A 243 5.82 6.36 -25.44
C ASP A 243 4.87 5.14 -25.48
N ARG A 244 5.45 3.96 -25.65
CA ARG A 244 4.70 2.71 -25.54
C ARG A 244 4.06 2.58 -24.16
N LEU A 245 4.83 2.81 -23.10
CA LEU A 245 4.32 2.74 -21.72
C LEU A 245 3.23 3.79 -21.48
N ARG A 246 3.39 5.05 -21.93
CA ARG A 246 2.36 6.10 -21.83
C ARG A 246 1.04 5.65 -22.44
N THR A 247 1.10 5.02 -23.60
CA THR A 247 -0.10 4.46 -24.27
C THR A 247 -0.75 3.36 -23.40
N MET A 248 0.05 2.47 -22.83
CA MET A 248 -0.46 1.35 -22.02
C MET A 248 -1.09 1.80 -20.69
N VAL A 249 -0.61 2.90 -20.09
CA VAL A 249 -1.12 3.43 -18.83
C VAL A 249 -2.11 4.60 -19.00
N ALA A 250 -2.52 4.90 -20.23
CA ALA A 250 -3.49 5.96 -20.52
C ALA A 250 -4.77 5.91 -19.66
N PRO A 251 -5.35 4.74 -19.32
CA PRO A 251 -6.50 4.68 -18.41
C PRO A 251 -6.22 5.23 -17.00
N GLU A 252 -5.00 5.07 -16.47
CA GLU A 252 -4.64 5.66 -15.17
C GLU A 252 -4.53 7.19 -15.28
N TYR A 253 -4.00 7.74 -16.37
CA TYR A 253 -4.01 9.19 -16.60
C TYR A 253 -5.42 9.76 -16.74
N GLU A 254 -6.32 9.03 -17.41
CA GLU A 254 -7.73 9.45 -17.50
C GLU A 254 -8.38 9.51 -16.10
N MET A 255 -8.15 8.50 -15.27
CA MET A 255 -8.59 8.48 -13.86
C MET A 255 -8.04 9.69 -13.09
N LEU A 256 -6.73 9.98 -13.21
CA LEU A 256 -6.09 11.11 -12.53
C LEU A 256 -6.64 12.46 -12.99
N ARG A 257 -6.91 12.64 -14.29
CA ARG A 257 -7.54 13.86 -14.81
C ARG A 257 -8.95 14.07 -14.27
N ARG A 258 -9.74 13.03 -14.15
CA ARG A 258 -11.08 13.10 -13.54
C ARG A 258 -11.01 13.50 -12.07
N LEU A 259 -10.12 12.88 -11.29
CA LEU A 259 -9.90 13.25 -9.90
C LEU A 259 -9.44 14.71 -9.76
N ALA A 260 -8.52 15.16 -10.61
CA ALA A 260 -8.05 16.56 -10.62
C ALA A 260 -9.18 17.55 -10.94
N ALA A 261 -10.07 17.20 -11.90
CA ALA A 261 -11.22 18.02 -12.24
C ALA A 261 -12.20 18.19 -11.07
N GLU A 262 -12.24 17.21 -10.15
CA GLU A 262 -13.04 17.25 -8.92
C GLU A 262 -12.26 17.87 -7.73
N GLY A 263 -11.01 18.34 -7.94
CA GLY A 263 -10.15 18.91 -6.90
C GLY A 263 -9.56 17.86 -5.94
N ILE A 264 -9.59 16.58 -6.30
CA ILE A 264 -9.14 15.47 -5.46
C ILE A 264 -7.65 15.20 -5.73
N GLY A 265 -6.88 14.93 -4.66
CA GLY A 265 -5.47 14.57 -4.74
C GLY A 265 -4.50 15.76 -4.71
N GLY A 266 -5.03 16.99 -4.67
CA GLY A 266 -4.24 18.23 -4.58
C GLY A 266 -3.60 18.68 -5.91
N PRO A 267 -2.98 19.87 -5.91
CA PRO A 267 -2.48 20.50 -7.15
C PRO A 267 -1.26 19.79 -7.75
N GLU A 268 -0.58 18.93 -7.02
CA GLU A 268 0.54 18.15 -7.55
C GLU A 268 0.09 16.78 -8.11
N LEU A 269 -1.22 16.54 -8.31
CA LEU A 269 -1.68 15.30 -8.92
C LEU A 269 -1.20 15.25 -10.40
N PRO A 270 -0.44 14.22 -10.81
CA PRO A 270 0.12 14.14 -12.15
C PRO A 270 -0.97 13.72 -13.16
N THR A 271 -1.36 14.62 -14.04
CA THR A 271 -2.44 14.39 -15.02
C THR A 271 -1.95 14.04 -16.43
N GLY A 272 -0.63 13.95 -16.63
CA GLY A 272 -0.01 13.60 -17.92
C GLY A 272 0.35 14.80 -18.76
#